data_fb2872ad89401786d8fc5f27e6a736c9
#
_entry.id   fb2872ad89401786d8fc5f27e6a736c9
#
_cell.length_a   1.000
_cell.length_b   1.000
_cell.length_c   1.000
_cell.angle_alpha   90.00
_cell.angle_beta   90.00
_cell.angle_gamma   90.00
#
_symmetry.space_group_name_H-M   'P 1'
#
loop_
_entity.id
_entity.type
_entity.pdbx_description
1 polymer ?
#
loop_
_entity_poly.entity_id
_entity_poly.type
_entity_poly.pdbx_seq_one_letter_code
_entity_poly.pdbx_strand_id
1 'polypeptide(L)'
;MVVSSFGFEDILGEQNVVLDPSRVAAQVVSGIGFLGAGTIIVRKEIVKGLMTAASIWAVAAVGLAVGGGMFLAGTATTVLALVVLILVKPVKNRLFTNRRARFVTLIIDQDTSLVK
;
A
#
# COMPACT_ATOMS: atom_id res chain seq x y z
N MET A 1 -9.76 3.92 15.23
CA MET A 1 -10.66 5.02 15.62
C MET A 1 -11.39 4.77 16.93
N VAL A 2 -12.10 3.65 17.13
CA VAL A 2 -12.83 3.36 18.39
C VAL A 2 -11.94 3.52 19.64
N VAL A 3 -10.75 2.93 19.66
CA VAL A 3 -9.78 3.08 20.77
C VAL A 3 -9.39 4.55 21.00
N SER A 4 -9.24 5.32 19.90
CA SER A 4 -8.88 6.74 19.99
C SER A 4 -10.01 7.62 20.52
N SER A 5 -11.27 7.24 20.27
CA SER A 5 -12.44 8.01 20.70
C SER A 5 -12.94 7.64 22.10
N PHE A 6 -12.86 6.35 22.48
CA PHE A 6 -13.46 5.82 23.70
C PHE A 6 -12.46 5.24 24.71
N GLY A 7 -11.23 4.94 24.28
CA GLY A 7 -10.24 4.30 25.14
C GLY A 7 -9.67 5.19 26.25
N PHE A 8 -10.00 6.47 26.27
CA PHE A 8 -9.46 7.46 27.21
C PHE A 8 -10.56 8.32 27.85
N GLU A 9 -11.80 7.83 27.88
CA GLU A 9 -12.93 8.57 28.44
C GLU A 9 -12.77 8.82 29.96
N ASP A 10 -12.11 7.90 30.68
CA ASP A 10 -11.92 7.98 32.13
C ASP A 10 -11.12 9.21 32.58
N ILE A 11 -10.31 9.80 31.70
CA ILE A 11 -9.46 10.96 32.01
C ILE A 11 -10.04 12.30 31.51
N LEU A 12 -11.20 12.28 30.85
CA LEU A 12 -11.83 13.52 30.32
C LEU A 12 -12.33 14.48 31.41
N GLY A 13 -12.36 14.06 32.67
CA GLY A 13 -12.74 14.90 33.83
C GLY A 13 -11.59 15.71 34.45
N GLU A 14 -10.34 15.49 34.01
CA GLU A 14 -9.19 16.21 34.57
C GLU A 14 -8.97 17.55 33.87
N GLN A 15 -8.54 18.56 34.66
CA GLN A 15 -8.27 19.90 34.12
C GLN A 15 -7.08 19.83 33.13
N ASN A 16 -7.27 20.45 31.97
CA ASN A 16 -6.29 20.52 30.88
C ASN A 16 -6.09 19.24 30.03
N VAL A 17 -6.97 18.25 30.11
CA VAL A 17 -6.94 17.10 29.21
C VAL A 17 -7.82 17.35 28.00
N VAL A 18 -7.21 17.41 26.80
CA VAL A 18 -7.92 17.53 25.52
C VAL A 18 -7.69 16.23 24.75
N LEU A 19 -8.77 15.47 24.57
CA LEU A 19 -8.74 14.26 23.75
C LEU A 19 -8.75 14.61 22.27
N ASP A 20 -7.72 14.22 21.55
CA ASP A 20 -7.64 14.34 20.10
C ASP A 20 -7.74 12.95 19.45
N PRO A 21 -8.93 12.55 18.97
CA PRO A 21 -9.14 11.25 18.34
C PRO A 21 -8.30 11.02 17.09
N SER A 22 -7.81 12.08 16.46
CA SER A 22 -7.03 12.00 15.23
C SER A 22 -5.59 11.51 15.44
N ARG A 23 -5.05 11.65 16.65
CA ARG A 23 -3.65 11.29 16.95
C ARG A 23 -3.34 9.82 16.74
N VAL A 24 -4.19 8.93 17.22
CA VAL A 24 -3.99 7.48 17.04
C VAL A 24 -4.14 7.11 15.56
N ALA A 25 -5.09 7.72 14.85
CA ALA A 25 -5.25 7.54 13.41
C ALA A 25 -3.99 7.98 12.63
N ALA A 26 -3.42 9.14 12.98
CA ALA A 26 -2.19 9.65 12.37
C ALA A 26 -1.00 8.70 12.60
N GLN A 27 -0.87 8.10 13.80
CA GLN A 27 0.17 7.12 14.10
C GLN A 27 0.00 5.82 13.32
N VAL A 28 -1.24 5.36 13.08
CA VAL A 28 -1.51 4.20 12.23
C VAL A 28 -1.05 4.48 10.79
N VAL A 29 -1.37 5.65 10.22
CA VAL A 29 -0.95 6.03 8.86
C VAL A 29 0.57 6.08 8.74
N SER A 30 1.25 6.65 9.74
CA SER A 30 2.72 6.71 9.79
C SER A 30 3.34 5.31 9.91
N GLY A 31 2.83 4.46 10.82
CA GLY A 31 3.32 3.11 11.04
C GLY A 31 3.14 2.19 9.83
N ILE A 32 2.00 2.28 9.16
CA ILE A 32 1.74 1.52 7.92
C ILE A 32 2.64 2.01 6.78
N GLY A 33 3.01 3.29 6.76
CA GLY A 33 3.99 3.82 5.82
C GLY A 33 5.35 3.14 5.94
N PHE A 34 5.81 2.87 7.17
CA PHE A 34 7.04 2.13 7.43
C PHE A 34 6.95 0.67 6.95
N LEU A 35 5.87 -0.04 7.24
CA LEU A 35 5.64 -1.40 6.75
C LEU A 35 5.55 -1.44 5.23
N GLY A 36 4.86 -0.49 4.62
CA GLY A 36 4.77 -0.35 3.17
C GLY A 36 6.15 -0.16 2.54
N ALA A 37 6.98 0.72 3.08
CA ALA A 37 8.35 0.93 2.63
C ALA A 37 9.19 -0.35 2.72
N GLY A 38 9.02 -1.15 3.78
CA GLY A 38 9.70 -2.43 3.97
C GLY A 38 9.36 -3.49 2.89
N THR A 39 8.24 -3.35 2.19
CA THR A 39 7.88 -4.25 1.06
C THR A 39 8.54 -3.86 -0.26
N ILE A 40 9.16 -2.70 -0.34
CA ILE A 40 9.78 -2.18 -1.57
C ILE A 40 11.22 -2.67 -1.65
N ILE A 41 11.51 -3.47 -2.66
CA ILE A 41 12.84 -4.01 -2.93
C ILE A 41 13.39 -3.36 -4.20
N VAL A 42 14.52 -2.69 -4.06
CA VAL A 42 15.24 -2.08 -5.17
C VAL A 42 16.47 -2.94 -5.48
N ARG A 43 16.55 -3.48 -6.71
CA ARG A 43 17.73 -4.19 -7.19
C ARG A 43 18.15 -3.62 -8.54
N LYS A 44 19.30 -2.99 -8.58
CA LYS A 44 19.82 -2.26 -9.75
C LYS A 44 18.75 -1.28 -10.26
N GLU A 45 18.20 -1.48 -11.45
CA GLU A 45 17.17 -0.61 -12.06
C GLU A 45 15.73 -1.12 -11.86
N ILE A 46 15.55 -2.21 -11.12
CA ILE A 46 14.22 -2.84 -10.95
C ILE A 46 13.68 -2.57 -9.55
N VAL A 47 12.56 -1.88 -9.47
CA VAL A 47 11.80 -1.66 -8.24
C VAL A 47 10.62 -2.61 -8.19
N LYS A 48 10.53 -3.41 -7.11
CA LYS A 48 9.41 -4.35 -6.84
C LYS A 48 8.74 -3.96 -5.53
N GLY A 49 7.45 -4.34 -5.36
CA GLY A 49 6.73 -4.16 -4.11
C GLY A 49 5.92 -2.86 -4.00
N LEU A 50 6.05 -1.90 -4.92
CA LEU A 50 5.29 -0.64 -4.89
C LEU A 50 3.77 -0.85 -4.82
N MET A 51 3.24 -1.80 -5.60
CA MET A 51 1.80 -2.09 -5.61
C MET A 51 1.35 -2.73 -4.28
N THR A 52 2.20 -3.57 -3.68
CA THR A 52 1.95 -4.17 -2.37
C THR A 52 1.93 -3.09 -1.28
N ALA A 53 2.92 -2.20 -1.27
CA ALA A 53 2.98 -1.08 -0.33
C ALA A 53 1.73 -0.19 -0.43
N ALA A 54 1.32 0.17 -1.64
CA ALA A 54 0.12 0.97 -1.88
C ALA A 54 -1.16 0.26 -1.40
N SER A 55 -1.26 -1.07 -1.60
CA SER A 55 -2.42 -1.85 -1.14
C SER A 55 -2.50 -1.92 0.38
N ILE A 56 -1.37 -2.11 1.07
CA ILE A 56 -1.32 -2.14 2.54
C ILE A 56 -1.78 -0.80 3.10
N TRP A 57 -1.30 0.30 2.53
CA TRP A 57 -1.68 1.64 2.94
C TRP A 57 -3.17 1.93 2.70
N ALA A 58 -3.71 1.54 1.54
CA ALA A 58 -5.12 1.69 1.21
C ALA A 58 -6.04 0.91 2.16
N VAL A 59 -5.68 -0.34 2.50
CA VAL A 59 -6.45 -1.16 3.46
C VAL A 59 -6.46 -0.53 4.85
N ALA A 60 -5.35 0.05 5.31
CA ALA A 60 -5.30 0.75 6.58
C ALA A 60 -6.20 1.99 6.59
N ALA A 61 -6.23 2.76 5.49
CA ALA A 61 -7.12 3.91 5.36
C ALA A 61 -8.61 3.52 5.41
N VAL A 62 -8.98 2.40 4.72
CA VAL A 62 -10.34 1.83 4.79
C VAL A 62 -10.67 1.42 6.23
N GLY A 63 -9.75 0.73 6.92
CA GLY A 63 -9.94 0.33 8.31
C GLY A 63 -10.18 1.50 9.25
N LEU A 64 -9.44 2.61 9.07
CA LEU A 64 -9.63 3.84 9.82
C LEU A 64 -10.99 4.50 9.54
N ALA A 65 -11.42 4.54 8.28
CA ALA A 65 -12.71 5.10 7.89
C ALA A 65 -13.88 4.30 8.51
N VAL A 66 -13.86 2.98 8.39
CA VAL A 66 -14.88 2.10 8.98
C VAL A 66 -14.86 2.18 10.51
N GLY A 67 -13.67 2.14 11.13
CA GLY A 67 -13.50 2.27 12.58
C GLY A 67 -13.91 3.63 13.13
N GLY A 68 -13.96 4.68 12.29
CA GLY A 68 -14.49 6.01 12.60
C GLY A 68 -16.01 6.15 12.37
N GLY A 69 -16.69 5.05 12.01
CA GLY A 69 -18.13 5.06 11.72
C GLY A 69 -18.50 5.58 10.32
N MET A 70 -17.52 5.92 9.49
CA MET A 70 -17.73 6.41 8.12
C MET A 70 -17.91 5.26 7.13
N PHE A 71 -18.95 4.45 7.32
CA PHE A 71 -19.17 3.23 6.52
C PHE A 71 -19.32 3.51 5.03
N LEU A 72 -19.99 4.60 4.65
CA LEU A 72 -20.15 4.98 3.26
C LEU A 72 -18.83 5.33 2.60
N ALA A 73 -17.98 6.10 3.29
CA ALA A 73 -16.64 6.43 2.79
C ALA A 73 -15.74 5.18 2.71
N GLY A 74 -15.80 4.29 3.71
CA GLY A 74 -15.06 3.04 3.73
C GLY A 74 -15.44 2.11 2.58
N THR A 75 -16.74 1.93 2.32
CA THR A 75 -17.22 1.09 1.20
C THR A 75 -16.85 1.69 -0.16
N ALA A 76 -17.05 2.99 -0.35
CA ALA A 76 -16.70 3.68 -1.59
C ALA A 76 -15.19 3.56 -1.88
N THR A 77 -14.35 3.78 -0.87
CA THR A 77 -12.89 3.66 -1.00
C THR A 77 -12.46 2.21 -1.30
N THR A 78 -13.12 1.22 -0.70
CA THR A 78 -12.84 -0.20 -0.97
C THR A 78 -13.14 -0.56 -2.42
N VAL A 79 -14.32 -0.16 -2.93
CA VAL A 79 -14.71 -0.40 -4.32
C VAL A 79 -13.71 0.28 -5.28
N LEU A 80 -13.38 1.54 -5.03
CA LEU A 80 -12.42 2.27 -5.83
C LEU A 80 -11.04 1.60 -5.84
N ALA A 81 -10.53 1.18 -4.68
CA ALA A 81 -9.26 0.50 -4.55
C ALA A 81 -9.23 -0.83 -5.34
N LEU A 82 -10.31 -1.62 -5.26
CA LEU A 82 -10.43 -2.86 -6.02
C LEU A 82 -10.43 -2.61 -7.53
N VAL A 83 -11.17 -1.62 -7.99
CA VAL A 83 -11.21 -1.23 -9.41
C VAL A 83 -9.81 -0.84 -9.89
N VAL A 84 -9.11 0.00 -9.15
CA VAL A 84 -7.74 0.43 -9.49
C VAL A 84 -6.79 -0.77 -9.53
N LEU A 85 -6.83 -1.66 -8.53
CA LEU A 85 -5.96 -2.85 -8.48
C LEU A 85 -6.22 -3.81 -9.65
N ILE A 86 -7.48 -3.99 -10.04
CA ILE A 86 -7.86 -4.84 -11.18
C ILE A 86 -7.37 -4.21 -12.49
N LEU A 87 -7.55 -2.90 -12.67
CA LEU A 87 -7.15 -2.19 -13.88
C LEU A 87 -5.62 -2.09 -14.04
N VAL A 88 -4.88 -1.92 -12.96
CA VAL A 88 -3.42 -1.78 -13.00
C VAL A 88 -2.72 -3.09 -13.37
N LYS A 89 -3.27 -4.26 -12.99
CA LYS A 89 -2.69 -5.57 -13.33
C LYS A 89 -2.48 -5.78 -14.85
N PRO A 90 -3.49 -5.61 -15.71
CA PRO A 90 -3.32 -5.81 -17.16
C PRO A 90 -2.43 -4.73 -17.79
N VAL A 91 -2.48 -3.50 -17.30
CA VAL A 91 -1.64 -2.40 -17.80
C VAL A 91 -0.16 -2.71 -17.55
N LYS A 92 0.17 -3.19 -16.35
CA LYS A 92 1.53 -3.61 -16.00
C LYS A 92 2.02 -4.73 -16.91
N ASN A 93 1.21 -5.75 -17.16
CA ASN A 93 1.59 -6.85 -18.03
C ASN A 93 1.82 -6.39 -19.47
N ARG A 94 0.99 -5.51 -20.02
CA ARG A 94 1.15 -4.98 -21.38
C ARG A 94 2.41 -4.13 -21.55
N LEU A 95 2.75 -3.32 -20.55
CA LEU A 95 3.90 -2.41 -20.62
C LEU A 95 5.25 -3.10 -20.33
N PHE A 96 5.28 -4.11 -19.47
CA PHE A 96 6.54 -4.73 -19.02
C PHE A 96 6.88 -6.06 -19.71
N THR A 97 5.93 -6.76 -20.33
CA THR A 97 6.20 -8.01 -21.06
C THR A 97 7.11 -7.78 -22.27
N ASN A 98 7.02 -6.61 -22.90
CA ASN A 98 7.79 -6.31 -24.11
C ASN A 98 9.28 -6.05 -23.86
N ARG A 99 9.69 -5.80 -22.61
CA ARG A 99 11.12 -5.59 -22.28
C ARG A 99 11.86 -6.87 -21.88
N ARG A 100 11.16 -7.85 -21.29
CA ARG A 100 11.80 -9.12 -20.89
C ARG A 100 12.19 -10.00 -22.08
N ALA A 101 11.43 -9.99 -23.16
CA ALA A 101 11.72 -10.80 -24.33
C ALA A 101 13.05 -10.43 -25.02
N ARG A 102 13.47 -9.16 -24.94
CA ARG A 102 14.72 -8.72 -25.59
C ARG A 102 15.98 -9.20 -24.87
N PHE A 103 15.98 -9.27 -23.53
CA PHE A 103 17.17 -9.68 -22.78
C PHE A 103 17.44 -11.19 -22.90
N VAL A 104 16.38 -12.01 -22.92
CA VAL A 104 16.54 -13.48 -23.07
C VAL A 104 17.08 -13.85 -24.44
N THR A 105 16.62 -13.18 -25.49
CA THR A 105 17.09 -13.44 -26.86
C THR A 105 18.56 -13.10 -27.05
N LEU A 106 19.05 -12.02 -26.43
CA LEU A 106 20.47 -11.62 -26.53
C LEU A 106 21.41 -12.60 -25.81
N ILE A 107 21.00 -13.16 -24.67
CA ILE A 107 21.82 -14.12 -23.92
C ILE A 107 21.95 -15.47 -24.68
N ILE A 108 20.85 -15.94 -25.27
CA ILE A 108 20.86 -17.20 -26.05
C ILE A 108 21.71 -17.07 -27.31
N ASP A 109 21.66 -15.93 -28.00
CA ASP A 109 22.43 -15.70 -29.22
C ASP A 109 23.94 -15.61 -28.93
N GLN A 110 24.33 -15.05 -27.78
CA GLN A 110 25.74 -14.99 -27.36
C GLN A 110 26.32 -16.35 -26.96
N ASP A 111 25.51 -17.23 -26.36
CA ASP A 111 25.96 -18.55 -25.93
C ASP A 111 26.08 -19.54 -27.11
N THR A 112 25.27 -19.37 -28.15
CA THR A 112 25.31 -20.20 -29.35
C THR A 112 26.55 -19.91 -30.23
N SER A 113 27.11 -18.71 -30.13
CA SER A 113 28.32 -18.34 -30.90
C SER A 113 29.63 -18.89 -30.32
N LEU A 114 29.62 -19.39 -29.08
CA LEU A 114 30.80 -19.95 -28.39
C LEU A 114 30.95 -21.46 -28.54
N VAL A 115 30.02 -22.14 -29.21
CA VAL A 115 30.00 -23.61 -29.38
C VAL A 115 30.44 -24.04 -30.82
N LYS A 116 31.15 -23.18 -31.55
CA LYS A 116 31.75 -23.54 -32.85
C LYS A 116 33.26 -23.60 -32.78
#